data_a085ae820abef5a9d3b1e091702705de
#
_entry.id   a085ae820abef5a9d3b1e091702705de
#
_cell.length_a   1.000
_cell.length_b   1.000
_cell.length_c   1.000
_cell.angle_alpha   90.00
_cell.angle_beta   90.00
_cell.angle_gamma   90.00
#
_symmetry.space_group_name_H-M   'P 1'
#
loop_
_entity.id
_entity.type
_entity.pdbx_description
1 polymer ?
#
loop_
_entity_poly.entity_id
_entity_poly.type
_entity_poly.pdbx_seq_one_letter_code
_entity_poly.pdbx_strand_id
1 'polypeptide(L)'
;RASHQRTAWGVGLGDVGRSPRMCYHIASLVRHGWTVYVAGHFDTQLPRYLCTPQVHRVPLWSPPSFFSKLPRAIFVLVAAVKVPMQTLSLWLALVARTPKPAVVLVQTPPAIPTLMVVQCACLLTRSRLFLDWHNLAYTLLALRLGPHSPLVRVSETLERLFGRHADAHLFVTQAMLRHLAKRWHLRGAMAVLHDRPPAHFHRLSEADAKAFFDRVGPMLCAGDRGGAALAVTSTSWTPDENMHLLLEAASMYEERACTMPLRSLVIVI
;
A
#
# COMPACT_ATOMS: atom_id res chain seq x y z
N ARG A 1 6.81 3.16 39.64
CA ARG A 1 6.98 4.02 38.42
C ARG A 1 5.93 3.55 37.43
N ALA A 2 4.87 4.36 37.25
CA ALA A 2 3.89 4.09 36.19
C ALA A 2 4.64 4.11 34.85
N SER A 3 4.69 2.96 34.18
CA SER A 3 5.23 2.86 32.84
C SER A 3 4.35 3.76 31.94
N HIS A 4 4.89 4.88 31.48
CA HIS A 4 4.20 5.70 30.50
C HIS A 4 3.97 4.83 29.27
N GLN A 5 2.73 4.39 29.11
CA GLN A 5 2.32 3.54 28.00
C GLN A 5 2.57 4.32 26.70
N ARG A 6 3.55 3.87 25.89
CA ARG A 6 3.92 4.55 24.66
C ARG A 6 2.78 4.36 23.65
N THR A 7 2.21 5.48 23.20
CA THR A 7 1.10 5.49 22.25
C THR A 7 1.61 5.86 20.86
N ALA A 8 1.20 5.11 19.85
CA ALA A 8 1.43 5.41 18.44
C ALA A 8 0.11 5.49 17.67
N TRP A 9 0.07 6.28 16.62
CA TRP A 9 -1.00 6.23 15.63
C TRP A 9 -0.50 5.56 14.37
N GLY A 10 -1.31 4.64 13.81
CA GLY A 10 -1.20 4.13 12.46
C GLY A 10 -2.29 4.76 11.61
N VAL A 11 -1.92 5.47 10.54
CA VAL A 11 -2.87 6.21 9.72
C VAL A 11 -2.80 5.72 8.26
N GLY A 12 -3.94 5.29 7.72
CA GLY A 12 -4.09 4.93 6.33
C GLY A 12 -5.53 5.11 5.87
N LEU A 13 -5.79 5.96 4.88
CA LEU A 13 -7.13 6.18 4.33
C LEU A 13 -7.58 5.05 3.37
N GLY A 14 -7.05 3.87 3.53
CA GLY A 14 -7.47 2.65 2.85
C GLY A 14 -8.08 1.64 3.82
N ASP A 15 -8.48 0.49 3.29
CA ASP A 15 -8.88 -0.66 4.12
C ASP A 15 -7.64 -1.27 4.79
N VAL A 16 -7.54 -1.10 6.10
CA VAL A 16 -6.37 -1.53 6.88
C VAL A 16 -6.17 -3.05 6.80
N GLY A 17 -7.27 -3.82 6.79
CA GLY A 17 -7.19 -5.29 6.70
C GLY A 17 -6.59 -5.78 5.38
N ARG A 18 -6.66 -4.98 4.33
CA ARG A 18 -6.07 -5.23 3.00
C ARG A 18 -4.69 -4.61 2.81
N SER A 19 -4.10 -4.02 3.85
CA SER A 19 -2.76 -3.45 3.81
C SER A 19 -1.80 -4.29 4.66
N PRO A 20 -1.15 -5.34 4.12
CA PRO A 20 -0.22 -6.18 4.86
C PRO A 20 0.90 -5.37 5.50
N ARG A 21 1.42 -4.38 4.80
CA ARG A 21 2.50 -3.52 5.27
C ARG A 21 2.11 -2.72 6.52
N MET A 22 0.92 -2.09 6.51
CA MET A 22 0.41 -1.40 7.69
C MET A 22 0.18 -2.38 8.85
N CYS A 23 -0.37 -3.56 8.57
CA CYS A 23 -0.55 -4.61 9.57
C CYS A 23 0.79 -5.02 10.21
N TYR A 24 1.89 -5.12 9.45
CA TYR A 24 3.21 -5.44 10.00
C TYR A 24 3.79 -4.31 10.84
N HIS A 25 3.59 -3.05 10.44
CA HIS A 25 3.97 -1.90 11.26
C HIS A 25 3.24 -1.93 12.61
N ILE A 26 1.93 -2.13 12.60
CA ILE A 26 1.11 -2.24 13.83
C ILE A 26 1.62 -3.40 14.70
N ALA A 27 1.80 -4.59 14.12
CA ALA A 27 2.30 -5.75 14.84
C ALA A 27 3.70 -5.54 15.43
N SER A 28 4.57 -4.84 14.70
CA SER A 28 5.91 -4.50 15.18
C SER A 28 5.84 -3.54 16.37
N LEU A 29 5.04 -2.50 16.29
CA LEU A 29 4.85 -1.55 17.40
C LEU A 29 4.30 -2.26 18.64
N VAL A 30 3.27 -3.10 18.50
CA VAL A 30 2.70 -3.89 19.60
C VAL A 30 3.72 -4.81 20.24
N ARG A 31 4.53 -5.53 19.45
CA ARG A 31 5.62 -6.37 19.97
C ARG A 31 6.67 -5.60 20.77
N HIS A 32 6.84 -4.31 20.49
CA HIS A 32 7.74 -3.43 21.25
C HIS A 32 7.03 -2.67 22.38
N GLY A 33 5.85 -3.13 22.81
CA GLY A 33 5.13 -2.60 23.96
C GLY A 33 4.38 -1.29 23.71
N TRP A 34 4.06 -0.96 22.47
CA TRP A 34 3.27 0.21 22.13
C TRP A 34 1.78 -0.10 22.15
N THR A 35 0.97 0.86 22.57
CA THR A 35 -0.47 0.90 22.29
C THR A 35 -0.69 1.65 20.99
N VAL A 36 -1.39 1.04 20.03
CA VAL A 36 -1.55 1.57 18.68
C VAL A 36 -3.01 1.90 18.39
N TYR A 37 -3.27 3.15 18.05
CA TYR A 37 -4.56 3.60 17.53
C TYR A 37 -4.50 3.65 16.02
N VAL A 38 -5.35 2.86 15.36
CA VAL A 38 -5.33 2.69 13.90
C VAL A 38 -6.50 3.42 13.28
N ALA A 39 -6.21 4.53 12.60
CA ALA A 39 -7.20 5.32 11.87
C ALA A 39 -7.25 4.89 10.40
N GLY A 40 -8.38 4.37 9.95
CA GLY A 40 -8.58 3.86 8.60
C GLY A 40 -9.96 3.29 8.35
N HIS A 41 -10.14 2.62 7.21
CA HIS A 41 -11.32 1.84 6.93
C HIS A 41 -11.10 0.38 7.33
N PHE A 42 -12.17 -0.29 7.75
CA PHE A 42 -12.14 -1.68 8.26
C PHE A 42 -13.22 -2.51 7.55
N ASP A 43 -13.27 -2.42 6.23
CA ASP A 43 -14.19 -3.19 5.40
C ASP A 43 -13.81 -4.68 5.43
N THR A 44 -12.51 -4.98 5.53
CA THR A 44 -11.97 -6.32 5.75
C THR A 44 -11.55 -6.50 7.22
N GLN A 45 -11.75 -7.71 7.74
CA GLN A 45 -11.32 -8.03 9.09
C GLN A 45 -9.81 -7.93 9.25
N LEU A 46 -9.37 -7.38 10.37
CA LEU A 46 -7.95 -7.39 10.71
C LEU A 46 -7.44 -8.82 10.91
N PRO A 47 -6.19 -9.10 10.54
CA PRO A 47 -5.55 -10.38 10.86
C PRO A 47 -5.62 -10.70 12.34
N ARG A 48 -5.82 -11.98 12.70
CA ARG A 48 -5.99 -12.43 14.09
C ARG A 48 -4.87 -11.95 15.02
N TYR A 49 -3.63 -11.87 14.54
CA TYR A 49 -2.49 -11.43 15.33
C TYR A 49 -2.53 -9.93 15.72
N LEU A 50 -3.44 -9.14 15.15
CA LEU A 50 -3.70 -7.75 15.52
C LEU A 50 -4.93 -7.58 16.43
N CYS A 51 -5.66 -8.65 16.71
CA CYS A 51 -6.80 -8.64 17.63
C CYS A 51 -6.31 -8.71 19.08
N THR A 52 -5.58 -7.70 19.53
CA THR A 52 -4.98 -7.61 20.87
C THR A 52 -5.50 -6.35 21.59
N PRO A 53 -5.47 -6.33 22.93
CA PRO A 53 -5.92 -5.17 23.71
C PRO A 53 -5.15 -3.87 23.41
N GLN A 54 -3.92 -3.98 22.85
CA GLN A 54 -3.11 -2.82 22.52
C GLN A 54 -3.48 -2.19 21.17
N VAL A 55 -4.33 -2.82 20.35
CA VAL A 55 -4.73 -2.30 19.04
C VAL A 55 -6.16 -1.75 19.11
N HIS A 56 -6.27 -0.43 19.00
CA HIS A 56 -7.54 0.28 19.01
C HIS A 56 -7.91 0.73 17.60
N ARG A 57 -9.07 0.29 17.11
CA ARG A 57 -9.60 0.70 15.80
C ARG A 57 -10.26 2.06 15.92
N VAL A 58 -9.92 2.96 15.02
CA VAL A 58 -10.52 4.29 14.89
C VAL A 58 -11.10 4.41 13.48
N PRO A 59 -12.35 4.00 13.29
CA PRO A 59 -12.96 4.00 11.96
C PRO A 59 -13.14 5.43 11.46
N LEU A 60 -12.74 5.65 10.20
CA LEU A 60 -12.93 6.89 9.48
C LEU A 60 -14.22 6.86 8.68
N TRP A 61 -14.71 8.06 8.35
CA TRP A 61 -15.86 8.20 7.46
C TRP A 61 -15.56 7.58 6.09
N SER A 62 -16.43 6.66 5.68
CA SER A 62 -16.38 6.03 4.35
C SER A 62 -17.40 6.70 3.43
N PRO A 63 -16.99 7.11 2.22
CA PRO A 63 -17.93 7.65 1.27
C PRO A 63 -18.96 6.58 0.89
N PRO A 64 -20.25 6.93 0.77
CA PRO A 64 -21.28 6.01 0.32
C PRO A 64 -20.91 5.35 -1.02
N SER A 65 -21.29 4.09 -1.20
CA SER A 65 -20.89 3.28 -2.36
C SER A 65 -21.34 3.85 -3.72
N PHE A 66 -22.39 4.68 -3.74
CA PHE A 66 -22.85 5.33 -4.97
C PHE A 66 -21.81 6.29 -5.57
N PHE A 67 -20.90 6.88 -4.73
CA PHE A 67 -19.84 7.77 -5.24
C PHE A 67 -18.89 7.04 -6.20
N SER A 68 -18.67 5.74 -6.01
CA SER A 68 -17.81 4.95 -6.89
C SER A 68 -18.45 4.64 -8.25
N LYS A 69 -19.78 4.74 -8.35
CA LYS A 69 -20.55 4.47 -9.56
C LYS A 69 -20.77 5.72 -10.43
N LEU A 70 -20.38 6.89 -9.94
CA LEU A 70 -20.60 8.16 -10.65
C LEU A 70 -19.65 8.29 -11.85
N PRO A 71 -20.12 8.93 -12.95
CA PRO A 71 -19.31 9.16 -14.14
C PRO A 71 -18.02 9.93 -13.83
N ARG A 72 -16.94 9.62 -14.55
CA ARG A 72 -15.65 10.31 -14.40
C ARG A 72 -15.73 11.82 -14.61
N ALA A 73 -16.68 12.29 -15.41
CA ALA A 73 -16.89 13.72 -15.70
C ALA A 73 -17.16 14.56 -14.44
N ILE A 74 -17.77 13.95 -13.41
CA ILE A 74 -18.09 14.65 -12.15
C ILE A 74 -17.09 14.35 -11.03
N PHE A 75 -15.94 13.76 -11.37
CA PHE A 75 -14.87 13.42 -10.41
C PHE A 75 -14.47 14.60 -9.52
N VAL A 76 -14.36 15.80 -10.10
CA VAL A 76 -13.98 17.02 -9.36
C VAL A 76 -15.04 17.41 -8.33
N LEU A 77 -16.32 17.31 -8.69
CA LEU A 77 -17.42 17.60 -7.77
C LEU A 77 -17.48 16.59 -6.63
N VAL A 78 -17.30 15.31 -6.95
CA VAL A 78 -17.21 14.24 -5.96
C VAL A 78 -16.03 14.48 -5.03
N ALA A 79 -14.86 14.84 -5.56
CA ALA A 79 -13.68 15.15 -4.76
C ALA A 79 -13.90 16.37 -3.85
N ALA A 80 -14.61 17.40 -4.33
CA ALA A 80 -14.93 18.60 -3.56
C ALA A 80 -15.80 18.31 -2.31
N VAL A 81 -16.59 17.25 -2.33
CA VAL A 81 -17.36 16.80 -1.14
C VAL A 81 -16.56 15.80 -0.32
N LYS A 82 -15.94 14.82 -0.97
CA LYS A 82 -15.22 13.71 -0.31
C LYS A 82 -14.02 14.20 0.48
N VAL A 83 -13.21 15.10 -0.09
CA VAL A 83 -11.97 15.57 0.57
C VAL A 83 -12.24 16.31 1.88
N PRO A 84 -13.17 17.30 1.97
CA PRO A 84 -13.51 17.93 3.24
C PRO A 84 -14.06 16.97 4.28
N MET A 85 -14.93 16.04 3.89
CA MET A 85 -15.48 15.04 4.81
C MET A 85 -14.41 14.10 5.36
N GLN A 86 -13.50 13.64 4.52
CA GLN A 86 -12.35 12.84 4.96
C GLN A 86 -11.40 13.65 5.84
N THR A 87 -11.16 14.92 5.51
CA THR A 87 -10.35 15.85 6.32
C THR A 87 -10.92 15.98 7.72
N LEU A 88 -12.22 16.27 7.83
CA LEU A 88 -12.90 16.43 9.11
C LEU A 88 -12.90 15.12 9.91
N SER A 89 -13.21 14.00 9.26
CA SER A 89 -13.23 12.70 9.92
C SER A 89 -11.86 12.31 10.47
N LEU A 90 -10.79 12.49 9.67
CA LEU A 90 -9.43 12.20 10.09
C LEU A 90 -8.98 13.16 11.20
N TRP A 91 -9.27 14.45 11.08
CA TRP A 91 -8.95 15.45 12.12
C TRP A 91 -9.60 15.10 13.45
N LEU A 92 -10.90 14.85 13.46
CA LEU A 92 -11.63 14.45 14.67
C LEU A 92 -11.10 13.13 15.26
N ALA A 93 -10.76 12.15 14.40
CA ALA A 93 -10.15 10.91 14.83
C ALA A 93 -8.84 11.15 15.59
N LEU A 94 -7.95 11.96 15.02
CA LEU A 94 -6.60 12.17 15.55
C LEU A 94 -6.58 13.13 16.77
N VAL A 95 -7.40 14.16 16.75
CA VAL A 95 -7.33 15.22 17.78
C VAL A 95 -8.30 15.01 18.93
N ALA A 96 -9.51 14.51 18.63
CA ALA A 96 -10.58 14.43 19.62
C ALA A 96 -10.87 13.02 20.16
N ARG A 97 -10.59 11.97 19.38
CA ARG A 97 -11.00 10.59 19.72
C ARG A 97 -9.87 9.70 20.19
N THR A 98 -8.63 10.14 20.09
CA THR A 98 -7.47 9.32 20.44
C THR A 98 -6.54 10.05 21.40
N PRO A 99 -5.84 9.32 22.28
CA PRO A 99 -4.82 9.90 23.13
C PRO A 99 -3.68 10.52 22.31
N LYS A 100 -3.00 11.50 22.88
CA LYS A 100 -1.81 12.10 22.29
C LYS A 100 -0.73 11.05 22.03
N PRO A 101 -0.27 10.85 20.78
CA PRO A 101 0.74 9.85 20.46
C PRO A 101 2.16 10.41 20.64
N ALA A 102 3.13 9.54 20.86
CA ALA A 102 4.54 9.89 20.74
C ALA A 102 5.00 9.83 19.26
N VAL A 103 4.41 8.93 18.48
CA VAL A 103 4.72 8.70 17.07
C VAL A 103 3.44 8.54 16.26
N VAL A 104 3.45 9.13 15.08
CA VAL A 104 2.41 8.95 14.05
C VAL A 104 3.05 8.33 12.82
N LEU A 105 2.63 7.13 12.45
CA LEU A 105 3.05 6.44 11.24
C LEU A 105 1.94 6.54 10.19
N VAL A 106 2.27 7.09 9.04
CA VAL A 106 1.33 7.31 7.94
C VAL A 106 1.78 6.56 6.70
N GLN A 107 0.91 5.73 6.15
CA GLN A 107 1.12 5.09 4.86
C GLN A 107 0.47 5.92 3.74
N THR A 108 1.21 6.17 2.68
CA THR A 108 0.72 6.82 1.46
C THR A 108 0.67 5.81 0.31
N PRO A 109 -0.27 5.93 -0.65
CA PRO A 109 -1.38 6.85 -0.77
C PRO A 109 -2.60 6.50 0.11
N PRO A 110 -3.61 7.40 0.21
CA PRO A 110 -3.68 8.70 -0.45
C PRO A 110 -2.93 9.79 0.34
N ALA A 111 -2.30 10.72 -0.39
CA ALA A 111 -1.58 11.85 0.22
C ALA A 111 -2.52 12.98 0.64
N ILE A 112 -3.59 13.21 -0.11
CA ILE A 112 -4.59 14.26 0.13
C ILE A 112 -5.89 13.61 0.64
N PRO A 113 -6.44 14.07 1.76
CA PRO A 113 -5.98 15.16 2.64
C PRO A 113 -4.98 14.71 3.73
N THR A 114 -4.57 13.46 3.73
CA THR A 114 -3.89 12.75 4.83
C THR A 114 -2.66 13.49 5.34
N LEU A 115 -1.73 13.83 4.44
CA LEU A 115 -0.44 14.42 4.84
C LEU A 115 -0.63 15.77 5.52
N MET A 116 -1.50 16.62 4.99
CA MET A 116 -1.80 17.93 5.58
C MET A 116 -2.38 17.77 6.98
N VAL A 117 -3.42 16.95 7.13
CA VAL A 117 -4.11 16.75 8.42
C VAL A 117 -3.16 16.18 9.45
N VAL A 118 -2.37 15.17 9.09
CA VAL A 118 -1.45 14.53 10.01
C VAL A 118 -0.32 15.46 10.42
N GLN A 119 0.23 16.28 9.52
CA GLN A 119 1.23 17.28 9.90
C GLN A 119 0.68 18.29 10.89
N CYS A 120 -0.50 18.85 10.64
CA CYS A 120 -1.15 19.76 11.59
C CYS A 120 -1.40 19.08 12.94
N ALA A 121 -1.87 17.84 12.95
CA ALA A 121 -2.08 17.06 14.17
C ALA A 121 -0.76 16.81 14.92
N CYS A 122 0.33 16.44 14.21
CA CYS A 122 1.65 16.25 14.80
C CYS A 122 2.22 17.52 15.42
N LEU A 123 2.05 18.67 14.75
CA LEU A 123 2.46 19.97 15.30
C LEU A 123 1.69 20.30 16.58
N LEU A 124 0.37 20.10 16.59
CA LEU A 124 -0.49 20.36 17.75
C LEU A 124 -0.14 19.43 18.93
N THR A 125 0.10 18.17 18.64
CA THR A 125 0.39 17.15 19.67
C THR A 125 1.88 17.06 20.00
N ARG A 126 2.75 17.72 19.26
CA ARG A 126 4.22 17.61 19.36
C ARG A 126 4.70 16.17 19.19
N SER A 127 4.09 15.44 18.28
CA SER A 127 4.38 14.04 17.96
C SER A 127 5.37 13.94 16.82
N ARG A 128 6.14 12.85 16.78
CA ARG A 128 7.04 12.56 15.65
C ARG A 128 6.26 11.96 14.49
N LEU A 129 6.52 12.44 13.28
CA LEU A 129 5.88 11.99 12.06
C LEU A 129 6.78 11.04 11.28
N PHE A 130 6.28 9.85 10.98
CA PHE A 130 6.93 8.85 10.13
C PHE A 130 6.05 8.62 8.91
N LEU A 131 6.61 8.85 7.72
CA LEU A 131 5.92 8.65 6.45
C LEU A 131 6.40 7.38 5.78
N ASP A 132 5.47 6.50 5.45
CA ASP A 132 5.72 5.25 4.74
C ASP A 132 5.25 5.38 3.29
N TRP A 133 6.20 5.55 2.37
CA TRP A 133 6.00 5.75 0.95
C TRP A 133 5.84 4.41 0.25
N HIS A 134 4.58 4.00 0.03
CA HIS A 134 4.27 2.78 -0.71
C HIS A 134 4.09 3.06 -2.21
N ASN A 135 3.37 4.11 -2.54
CA ASN A 135 3.20 4.66 -3.89
C ASN A 135 3.09 6.18 -3.82
N LEU A 136 3.16 6.83 -4.97
CA LEU A 136 2.96 8.27 -5.07
C LEU A 136 1.53 8.58 -5.54
N ALA A 137 0.78 9.34 -4.76
CA ALA A 137 -0.63 9.61 -5.05
C ALA A 137 -0.82 10.35 -6.39
N TYR A 138 0.06 11.29 -6.73
CA TYR A 138 -0.01 12.01 -7.99
C TYR A 138 0.23 11.11 -9.22
N THR A 139 1.07 10.07 -9.11
CA THR A 139 1.28 9.14 -10.23
C THR A 139 0.05 8.26 -10.46
N LEU A 140 -0.59 7.79 -9.39
CA LEU A 140 -1.85 7.05 -9.49
C LEU A 140 -2.99 7.93 -10.06
N LEU A 141 -2.99 9.22 -9.71
CA LEU A 141 -3.94 10.17 -10.28
C LEU A 141 -3.67 10.41 -11.78
N ALA A 142 -2.39 10.44 -12.18
CA ALA A 142 -1.99 10.59 -13.57
C ALA A 142 -2.47 9.46 -14.48
N LEU A 143 -2.54 8.22 -13.97
CA LEU A 143 -3.12 7.08 -14.70
C LEU A 143 -4.61 7.28 -15.04
N ARG A 144 -5.33 8.05 -14.22
CA ARG A 144 -6.77 8.30 -14.40
C ARG A 144 -7.08 9.53 -15.23
N LEU A 145 -6.31 10.62 -15.04
CA LEU A 145 -6.58 11.94 -15.61
C LEU A 145 -5.60 12.35 -16.72
N GLY A 146 -4.58 11.53 -16.96
CA GLY A 146 -3.46 11.84 -17.82
C GLY A 146 -2.37 12.68 -17.11
N PRO A 147 -1.10 12.54 -17.53
CA PRO A 147 0.05 13.14 -16.84
C PRO A 147 0.08 14.68 -16.92
N HIS A 148 -0.58 15.26 -17.91
CA HIS A 148 -0.61 16.71 -18.14
C HIS A 148 -1.76 17.42 -17.41
N SER A 149 -2.63 16.70 -16.72
CA SER A 149 -3.77 17.28 -16.00
C SER A 149 -3.31 18.27 -14.93
N PRO A 150 -3.93 19.47 -14.84
CA PRO A 150 -3.63 20.43 -13.78
C PRO A 150 -3.81 19.85 -12.37
N LEU A 151 -4.78 18.94 -12.18
CA LEU A 151 -5.04 18.28 -10.90
C LEU A 151 -3.88 17.37 -10.48
N VAL A 152 -3.19 16.74 -11.43
CA VAL A 152 -1.99 15.94 -11.16
C VAL A 152 -0.86 16.83 -10.65
N ARG A 153 -0.65 18.01 -11.26
CA ARG A 153 0.36 18.98 -10.81
C ARG A 153 0.06 19.54 -9.42
N VAL A 154 -1.21 19.84 -9.15
CA VAL A 154 -1.65 20.27 -7.81
C VAL A 154 -1.41 19.15 -6.79
N SER A 155 -1.79 17.91 -7.13
CA SER A 155 -1.56 16.74 -6.27
C SER A 155 -0.07 16.54 -5.96
N GLU A 156 0.80 16.59 -6.97
CA GLU A 156 2.25 16.49 -6.80
C GLU A 156 2.79 17.60 -5.88
N THR A 157 2.33 18.83 -6.10
CA THR A 157 2.76 19.99 -5.31
C THR A 157 2.38 19.85 -3.83
N LEU A 158 1.14 19.44 -3.56
CA LEU A 158 0.65 19.23 -2.19
C LEU A 158 1.35 18.03 -1.54
N GLU A 159 1.52 16.93 -2.26
CA GLU A 159 2.23 15.75 -1.77
C GLU A 159 3.69 16.07 -1.43
N ARG A 160 4.36 16.84 -2.28
CA ARG A 160 5.71 17.35 -2.02
C ARG A 160 5.76 18.31 -0.84
N LEU A 161 4.83 19.29 -0.76
CA LEU A 161 4.81 20.31 0.29
C LEU A 161 4.63 19.68 1.67
N PHE A 162 3.65 18.81 1.81
CA PHE A 162 3.32 18.16 3.08
C PHE A 162 4.14 16.90 3.34
N GLY A 163 4.69 16.26 2.30
CA GLY A 163 5.52 15.06 2.46
C GLY A 163 6.99 15.33 2.76
N ARG A 164 7.51 16.53 2.49
CA ARG A 164 8.96 16.78 2.63
C ARG A 164 9.46 16.91 4.07
N HIS A 165 8.59 17.20 5.01
CA HIS A 165 8.92 17.44 6.42
C HIS A 165 8.34 16.32 7.28
N ALA A 166 9.19 15.37 7.65
CA ALA A 166 8.87 14.33 8.63
C ALA A 166 10.14 14.00 9.43
N ASP A 167 9.97 13.36 10.59
CA ASP A 167 11.11 12.89 11.39
C ASP A 167 11.77 11.67 10.73
N ALA A 168 10.99 10.83 10.04
CA ALA A 168 11.50 9.71 9.26
C ALA A 168 10.64 9.40 8.03
N HIS A 169 11.31 8.87 6.99
CA HIS A 169 10.72 8.38 5.76
C HIS A 169 11.12 6.93 5.52
N LEU A 170 10.15 6.08 5.31
CA LEU A 170 10.31 4.69 4.90
C LEU A 170 9.92 4.57 3.42
N PHE A 171 10.65 3.80 2.66
CA PHE A 171 10.42 3.62 1.22
C PHE A 171 10.39 2.14 0.87
N VAL A 172 9.49 1.75 -0.01
CA VAL A 172 9.42 0.36 -0.49
C VAL A 172 10.61 -0.02 -1.37
N THR A 173 11.23 0.95 -2.04
CA THR A 173 12.37 0.70 -2.93
C THR A 173 13.47 1.75 -2.80
N GLN A 174 14.70 1.33 -3.10
CA GLN A 174 15.84 2.24 -3.18
C GLN A 174 15.69 3.27 -4.30
N ALA A 175 15.03 2.89 -5.39
CA ALA A 175 14.74 3.80 -6.52
C ALA A 175 13.83 4.94 -6.09
N MET A 176 12.74 4.63 -5.34
CA MET A 176 11.83 5.63 -4.81
C MET A 176 12.53 6.57 -3.82
N LEU A 177 13.34 6.04 -2.91
CA LEU A 177 14.15 6.87 -2.00
C LEU A 177 15.02 7.86 -2.78
N ARG A 178 15.82 7.38 -3.73
CA ARG A 178 16.71 8.24 -4.54
C ARG A 178 15.94 9.30 -5.31
N HIS A 179 14.81 8.91 -5.91
CA HIS A 179 13.96 9.82 -6.68
C HIS A 179 13.41 10.95 -5.80
N LEU A 180 12.78 10.62 -4.68
CA LEU A 180 12.14 11.61 -3.81
C LEU A 180 13.16 12.46 -3.04
N ALA A 181 14.22 11.85 -2.53
CA ALA A 181 15.28 12.59 -1.83
C ALA A 181 15.90 13.67 -2.73
N LYS A 182 16.20 13.33 -4.00
CA LYS A 182 16.77 14.28 -4.97
C LYS A 182 15.77 15.34 -5.42
N ARG A 183 14.51 14.92 -5.73
CA ARG A 183 13.53 15.81 -6.37
C ARG A 183 12.80 16.71 -5.37
N TRP A 184 12.52 16.20 -4.17
CA TRP A 184 11.70 16.90 -3.18
C TRP A 184 12.50 17.46 -2.00
N HIS A 185 13.80 17.17 -1.94
CA HIS A 185 14.67 17.61 -0.83
C HIS A 185 14.08 17.25 0.54
N LEU A 186 13.78 15.98 0.71
CA LEU A 186 13.18 15.44 1.93
C LEU A 186 14.07 15.71 3.14
N ARG A 187 13.44 15.97 4.28
CA ARG A 187 14.11 16.18 5.58
C ARG A 187 13.75 15.04 6.52
N GLY A 188 14.67 14.69 7.41
CA GLY A 188 14.52 13.61 8.38
C GLY A 188 15.33 12.37 8.03
N ALA A 189 15.22 11.33 8.85
CA ALA A 189 15.88 10.06 8.62
C ALA A 189 15.21 9.32 7.44
N MET A 190 15.99 8.62 6.62
CA MET A 190 15.49 7.90 5.46
C MET A 190 15.96 6.45 5.49
N ALA A 191 15.04 5.51 5.27
CA ALA A 191 15.35 4.09 5.22
C ALA A 191 14.52 3.38 4.15
N VAL A 192 15.10 2.35 3.53
CA VAL A 192 14.36 1.44 2.66
C VAL A 192 13.85 0.27 3.49
N LEU A 193 12.56 0.04 3.42
CA LEU A 193 11.90 -1.10 4.01
C LEU A 193 11.09 -1.79 2.91
N HIS A 194 11.67 -2.81 2.31
CA HIS A 194 11.01 -3.58 1.26
C HIS A 194 9.75 -4.27 1.76
N ASP A 195 8.77 -4.43 0.87
CA ASP A 195 7.62 -5.27 1.17
C ASP A 195 8.06 -6.73 1.37
N ARG A 196 7.38 -7.40 2.28
CA ARG A 196 7.62 -8.80 2.59
C ARG A 196 6.32 -9.58 2.56
N PRO A 197 6.34 -10.79 2.05
CA PRO A 197 5.20 -11.68 2.11
C PRO A 197 4.88 -12.04 3.58
N PRO A 198 3.64 -12.43 3.89
CA PRO A 198 3.28 -13.02 5.17
C PRO A 198 4.14 -14.23 5.52
N ALA A 199 4.33 -14.48 6.81
CA ALA A 199 5.18 -15.59 7.29
C ALA A 199 4.73 -16.99 6.82
N HIS A 200 3.45 -17.14 6.46
CA HIS A 200 2.93 -18.40 5.90
C HIS A 200 3.30 -18.60 4.40
N PHE A 201 3.78 -17.57 3.71
CA PHE A 201 4.38 -17.71 2.38
C PHE A 201 5.85 -18.08 2.55
N HIS A 202 6.14 -19.35 2.55
CA HIS A 202 7.48 -19.90 2.61
C HIS A 202 7.67 -20.93 1.51
N ARG A 203 8.93 -21.24 1.20
CA ARG A 203 9.25 -22.29 0.23
C ARG A 203 8.71 -23.62 0.74
N LEU A 204 7.92 -24.28 -0.09
CA LEU A 204 7.42 -25.63 0.21
C LEU A 204 8.57 -26.64 0.20
N SER A 205 8.42 -27.72 0.96
CA SER A 205 9.26 -28.91 0.80
C SER A 205 9.05 -29.52 -0.60
N GLU A 206 10.00 -30.29 -1.08
CA GLU A 206 9.86 -30.97 -2.39
C GLU A 206 8.64 -31.89 -2.43
N ALA A 207 8.36 -32.59 -1.33
CA ALA A 207 7.21 -33.47 -1.20
C ALA A 207 5.89 -32.67 -1.25
N ASP A 208 5.79 -31.55 -0.52
CA ASP A 208 4.59 -30.71 -0.52
C ASP A 208 4.38 -30.02 -1.87
N ALA A 209 5.48 -29.57 -2.50
CA ALA A 209 5.43 -28.98 -3.84
C ALA A 209 4.94 -30.01 -4.86
N LYS A 210 5.45 -31.26 -4.80
CA LYS A 210 4.98 -32.35 -5.66
C LYS A 210 3.50 -32.62 -5.45
N ALA A 211 3.06 -32.80 -4.19
CA ALA A 211 1.66 -33.05 -3.86
C ALA A 211 0.74 -31.90 -4.32
N PHE A 212 1.21 -30.66 -4.22
CA PHE A 212 0.50 -29.50 -4.77
C PHE A 212 0.35 -29.60 -6.28
N PHE A 213 1.44 -29.84 -7.00
CA PHE A 213 1.40 -29.93 -8.46
C PHE A 213 0.63 -31.18 -8.97
N ASP A 214 0.66 -32.29 -8.25
CA ASP A 214 -0.15 -33.46 -8.58
C ASP A 214 -1.65 -33.16 -8.51
N ARG A 215 -2.06 -32.30 -7.57
CA ARG A 215 -3.44 -31.85 -7.38
C ARG A 215 -3.88 -30.78 -8.38
N VAL A 216 -3.05 -29.73 -8.55
CA VAL A 216 -3.43 -28.53 -9.33
C VAL A 216 -3.06 -28.69 -10.80
N GLY A 217 -2.05 -29.48 -11.06
CA GLY A 217 -1.51 -29.70 -12.39
C GLY A 217 -2.56 -30.12 -13.44
N PRO A 218 -3.53 -31.06 -13.17
CA PRO A 218 -4.61 -31.39 -14.10
C PRO A 218 -5.47 -30.19 -14.52
N MET A 219 -5.56 -29.19 -13.66
CA MET A 219 -6.34 -27.97 -13.92
C MET A 219 -5.57 -26.93 -14.75
N LEU A 220 -4.24 -26.93 -14.70
CA LEU A 220 -3.40 -25.92 -15.35
C LEU A 220 -3.03 -26.26 -16.79
N CYS A 221 -3.00 -27.55 -17.15
CA CYS A 221 -2.60 -27.99 -18.50
C CYS A 221 -3.43 -29.17 -18.96
N ALA A 222 -3.96 -29.08 -20.15
CA ALA A 222 -4.66 -30.18 -20.83
C ALA A 222 -3.73 -31.15 -21.60
N GLY A 223 -2.39 -31.04 -21.47
CA GLY A 223 -1.42 -31.80 -22.25
C GLY A 223 -0.29 -32.44 -21.45
N ASP A 224 0.55 -33.20 -22.13
CA ASP A 224 1.71 -33.92 -21.59
C ASP A 224 2.70 -32.93 -20.93
N ARG A 225 3.06 -33.21 -19.67
CA ARG A 225 3.79 -32.31 -18.80
C ARG A 225 5.24 -32.69 -18.54
N GLY A 226 5.72 -33.64 -19.29
CA GLY A 226 7.09 -34.11 -19.16
C GLY A 226 8.13 -33.01 -19.37
N GLY A 227 8.30 -32.14 -18.41
CA GLY A 227 9.36 -31.14 -18.40
C GLY A 227 8.98 -29.70 -18.76
N ALA A 228 7.69 -29.34 -18.80
CA ALA A 228 7.26 -27.95 -18.98
C ALA A 228 7.73 -27.04 -17.86
N ALA A 229 8.19 -25.83 -18.18
CA ALA A 229 8.43 -24.77 -17.24
C ALA A 229 7.13 -24.03 -16.93
N LEU A 230 6.90 -23.70 -15.66
CA LEU A 230 5.73 -22.96 -15.21
C LEU A 230 6.14 -21.53 -14.80
N ALA A 231 5.54 -20.55 -15.45
CA ALA A 231 5.59 -19.15 -15.02
C ALA A 231 4.23 -18.74 -14.46
N VAL A 232 4.23 -18.18 -13.27
CA VAL A 232 2.99 -17.72 -12.61
C VAL A 232 3.11 -16.23 -12.36
N THR A 233 2.10 -15.47 -12.75
CA THR A 233 1.95 -14.07 -12.39
C THR A 233 0.60 -13.85 -11.73
N SER A 234 0.54 -12.96 -10.73
CA SER A 234 -0.70 -12.47 -10.16
C SER A 234 -0.84 -10.99 -10.50
N THR A 235 -1.98 -10.62 -11.04
CA THR A 235 -2.24 -9.27 -11.52
C THR A 235 -3.59 -8.78 -11.00
N SER A 236 -3.72 -7.48 -10.78
CA SER A 236 -4.99 -6.81 -10.52
C SER A 236 -5.64 -6.25 -11.78
N TRP A 237 -5.04 -6.46 -12.95
CA TRP A 237 -5.49 -5.94 -14.25
C TRP A 237 -5.66 -4.43 -14.24
N THR A 238 -4.76 -3.74 -13.54
CA THR A 238 -4.73 -2.27 -13.48
C THR A 238 -3.91 -1.67 -14.62
N PRO A 239 -4.18 -0.42 -15.06
CA PRO A 239 -3.51 0.18 -16.21
C PRO A 239 -1.99 0.39 -16.07
N ASP A 240 -1.45 0.27 -14.88
CA ASP A 240 -0.02 0.32 -14.58
C ASP A 240 0.68 -1.02 -14.81
N GLU A 241 -0.07 -2.11 -14.95
CA GLU A 241 0.46 -3.45 -15.25
C GLU A 241 0.49 -3.65 -16.77
N ASN A 242 1.69 -3.64 -17.34
CA ASN A 242 1.86 -3.81 -18.77
C ASN A 242 1.87 -5.30 -19.17
N MET A 243 0.67 -5.89 -19.29
CA MET A 243 0.51 -7.28 -19.71
C MET A 243 0.96 -7.53 -21.17
N HIS A 244 1.03 -6.48 -21.98
CA HIS A 244 1.52 -6.60 -23.36
C HIS A 244 2.99 -7.05 -23.41
N LEU A 245 3.80 -6.57 -22.47
CA LEU A 245 5.20 -7.00 -22.32
C LEU A 245 5.31 -8.52 -22.05
N LEU A 246 4.41 -9.07 -21.23
CA LEU A 246 4.38 -10.53 -20.99
C LEU A 246 4.01 -11.32 -22.24
N LEU A 247 3.03 -10.83 -23.01
CA LEU A 247 2.61 -11.48 -24.26
C LEU A 247 3.71 -11.42 -25.33
N GLU A 248 4.39 -10.28 -25.46
CA GLU A 248 5.55 -10.15 -26.36
C GLU A 248 6.67 -11.10 -25.96
N ALA A 249 6.98 -11.17 -24.65
CA ALA A 249 8.00 -12.10 -24.15
C ALA A 249 7.64 -13.56 -24.41
N ALA A 250 6.36 -13.93 -24.28
CA ALA A 250 5.88 -15.27 -24.60
C ALA A 250 6.01 -15.60 -26.09
N SER A 251 5.65 -14.66 -26.97
CA SER A 251 5.83 -14.81 -28.42
C SER A 251 7.30 -14.99 -28.81
N MET A 252 8.20 -14.16 -28.25
CA MET A 252 9.64 -14.29 -28.46
C MET A 252 10.21 -15.61 -27.94
N TYR A 253 9.64 -16.12 -26.85
CA TYR A 253 10.03 -17.43 -26.31
C TYR A 253 9.63 -18.54 -27.28
N GLU A 254 8.43 -18.51 -27.81
CA GLU A 254 7.91 -19.51 -28.74
C GLU A 254 8.70 -19.53 -30.07
N GLU A 255 9.02 -18.35 -30.62
CA GLU A 255 9.88 -18.22 -31.80
C GLU A 255 11.25 -18.87 -31.58
N ARG A 256 11.86 -18.63 -30.40
CA ARG A 256 13.15 -19.26 -30.07
C ARG A 256 13.02 -20.76 -29.83
N ALA A 257 11.92 -21.21 -29.27
CA ALA A 257 11.67 -22.65 -29.05
C ALA A 257 11.59 -23.45 -30.35
N CYS A 258 11.23 -22.81 -31.48
CA CYS A 258 11.27 -23.43 -32.80
C CYS A 258 12.70 -23.72 -33.30
N THR A 259 13.71 -23.01 -32.81
CA THR A 259 15.10 -23.07 -33.27
C THR A 259 16.05 -23.65 -32.24
N MET A 260 15.65 -23.70 -30.98
CA MET A 260 16.46 -24.15 -29.83
C MET A 260 15.68 -25.20 -29.00
N PRO A 261 16.35 -26.17 -28.38
CA PRO A 261 15.71 -27.18 -27.53
C PRO A 261 15.27 -26.54 -26.19
N LEU A 262 14.28 -25.69 -26.22
CA LEU A 262 13.70 -25.06 -25.02
C LEU A 262 12.55 -25.93 -24.48
N ARG A 263 12.32 -25.84 -23.16
CA ARG A 263 11.18 -26.53 -22.53
C ARG A 263 9.87 -25.84 -22.93
N SER A 264 8.80 -26.61 -23.03
CA SER A 264 7.47 -26.01 -23.13
C SER A 264 7.22 -25.04 -21.98
N LEU A 265 6.59 -23.90 -22.25
CA LEU A 265 6.31 -22.87 -21.23
C LEU A 265 4.79 -22.79 -21.03
N VAL A 266 4.37 -22.91 -19.77
CA VAL A 266 2.98 -22.68 -19.35
C VAL A 266 2.95 -21.39 -18.53
N ILE A 267 2.14 -20.43 -18.94
CA ILE A 267 1.96 -19.16 -18.24
C ILE A 267 0.57 -19.16 -17.60
N VAL A 268 0.54 -18.96 -16.29
CA VAL A 268 -0.69 -18.84 -15.49
C VAL A 268 -0.80 -17.39 -15.01
N ILE A 269 -1.95 -16.78 -15.33
CA ILE A 269 -2.24 -15.36 -15.02
C ILE A 269 -3.42 -15.30 -14.07
#